data_7ca35dbc005d9fa935e41b7b4e6546e9
#
_entry.id   7ca35dbc005d9fa935e41b7b4e6546e9
#
_cell.length_a   1.000
_cell.length_b   1.000
_cell.length_c   1.000
_cell.angle_alpha   90.00
_cell.angle_beta   90.00
_cell.angle_gamma   90.00
#
_symmetry.space_group_name_H-M   'P 1'
#
loop_
_entity.id
_entity.type
_entity.pdbx_description
1 polymer ?
#
loop_
_entity_poly.entity_id
_entity_poly.type
_entity_poly.pdbx_seq_one_letter_code
_entity_poly.pdbx_strand_id
1 'polypeptide(L)'
;MEDFDTVNEKMAEHIPADGKWGMVLYSDGGYRSTLDHSGWGLHGYIYDHVEKKTGYGLKRCEPTTAGYVGPGIRQVDAKGKALRIRLKNGMEGEKVRVTHYIDAYGNDPDGVRPTNNSAELSGLYHALQIIDKHKPPVAQLVLDSEYVLKGCLNWRIKWKASGWKKPSGEEIASKELWLKTDGLLESLAKQPISISW
;
A
#
# COMPACT_ATOMS: atom_id res chain seq x y z
N MET A 1 3.27 -13.24 -13.03
CA MET A 1 2.79 -11.97 -12.48
C MET A 1 1.70 -11.49 -13.41
N GLU A 2 0.51 -11.22 -12.89
CA GLU A 2 -0.66 -10.82 -13.68
C GLU A 2 -0.74 -9.30 -13.79
N ASP A 3 -1.45 -8.78 -14.80
CA ASP A 3 -1.71 -7.34 -14.90
C ASP A 3 -2.65 -6.88 -13.79
N PHE A 4 -2.64 -5.57 -13.56
CA PHE A 4 -3.38 -4.96 -12.45
C PHE A 4 -4.89 -5.24 -12.49
N ASP A 5 -5.51 -5.13 -13.66
CA ASP A 5 -6.97 -5.27 -13.78
C ASP A 5 -7.40 -6.70 -13.50
N THR A 6 -6.69 -7.68 -14.03
CA THR A 6 -6.91 -9.10 -13.76
C THR A 6 -6.78 -9.42 -12.27
N VAL A 7 -5.71 -8.94 -11.61
CA VAL A 7 -5.51 -9.15 -10.17
C VAL A 7 -6.64 -8.50 -9.38
N ASN A 8 -6.98 -7.26 -9.70
CA ASN A 8 -7.99 -6.48 -9.01
C ASN A 8 -9.42 -7.05 -9.17
N GLU A 9 -9.71 -7.77 -10.24
CA GLU A 9 -10.98 -8.49 -10.41
C GLU A 9 -11.03 -9.78 -9.59
N LYS A 10 -10.00 -10.59 -9.67
CA LYS A 10 -9.92 -11.88 -8.96
C LYS A 10 -9.94 -11.74 -7.44
N MET A 11 -9.47 -10.64 -6.90
CA MET A 11 -9.41 -10.42 -5.44
C MET A 11 -10.78 -10.57 -4.77
N ALA A 12 -11.87 -10.19 -5.44
CA ALA A 12 -13.21 -10.27 -4.88
C ALA A 12 -13.61 -11.68 -4.42
N GLU A 13 -13.08 -12.72 -5.08
CA GLU A 13 -13.35 -14.12 -4.77
C GLU A 13 -12.69 -14.59 -3.47
N HIS A 14 -11.71 -13.85 -2.98
CA HIS A 14 -10.88 -14.21 -1.83
C HIS A 14 -11.16 -13.37 -0.57
N ILE A 15 -12.14 -12.46 -0.66
CA ILE A 15 -12.55 -11.62 0.46
C ILE A 15 -13.42 -12.43 1.42
N PRO A 16 -13.06 -12.52 2.73
CA PRO A 16 -13.87 -13.18 3.71
C PRO A 16 -15.26 -12.55 3.86
N ALA A 17 -16.30 -13.38 3.81
CA ALA A 17 -17.70 -12.93 3.84
C ALA A 17 -18.16 -12.39 5.21
N ASP A 18 -17.42 -12.68 6.29
CA ASP A 18 -17.76 -12.30 7.66
C ASP A 18 -17.41 -10.85 8.00
N GLY A 19 -16.81 -10.12 7.08
CA GLY A 19 -16.39 -8.72 7.27
C GLY A 19 -15.21 -8.50 8.22
N LYS A 20 -14.59 -9.59 8.71
CA LYS A 20 -13.45 -9.54 9.65
C LYS A 20 -12.13 -9.82 8.93
N TRP A 21 -11.78 -8.94 8.02
CA TRP A 21 -10.60 -9.09 7.19
C TRP A 21 -9.82 -7.79 7.04
N GLY A 22 -8.65 -7.90 6.51
CA GLY A 22 -7.82 -6.76 6.17
C GLY A 22 -6.87 -7.08 5.03
N MET A 23 -6.13 -6.09 4.58
CA MET A 23 -5.09 -6.28 3.58
C MET A 23 -3.82 -5.51 3.91
N VAL A 24 -2.72 -6.02 3.39
CA VAL A 24 -1.43 -5.36 3.39
C VAL A 24 -0.96 -5.26 1.96
N LEU A 25 -0.53 -4.08 1.56
CA LEU A 25 0.00 -3.79 0.23
C LEU A 25 1.38 -3.15 0.37
N TYR A 26 2.36 -3.74 -0.27
CA TYR A 26 3.69 -3.22 -0.47
C TYR A 26 3.77 -2.66 -1.88
N SER A 27 4.27 -1.46 -2.02
CA SER A 27 4.45 -0.80 -3.31
C SER A 27 5.91 -0.41 -3.48
N ASP A 28 6.43 -0.66 -4.66
CA ASP A 28 7.76 -0.28 -5.09
C ASP A 28 7.70 0.24 -6.53
N GLY A 29 8.56 1.18 -6.87
CA GLY A 29 8.64 1.77 -8.18
C GLY A 29 10.08 1.92 -8.67
N GLY A 30 10.28 1.73 -9.97
CA GLY A 30 11.60 1.83 -10.58
C GLY A 30 11.61 2.57 -11.91
N TYR A 31 12.71 3.28 -12.17
CA TYR A 31 12.97 3.96 -13.42
C TYR A 31 14.30 3.51 -14.03
N ARG A 32 14.27 3.15 -15.30
CA ARG A 32 15.49 2.79 -16.05
C ARG A 32 15.79 3.87 -17.09
N SER A 33 16.75 4.72 -16.78
CA SER A 33 17.12 5.87 -17.62
C SER A 33 17.60 5.49 -19.03
N THR A 34 18.23 4.32 -19.19
CA THR A 34 18.69 3.84 -20.51
C THR A 34 17.55 3.49 -21.47
N LEU A 35 16.36 3.24 -20.95
CA LEU A 35 15.16 2.90 -21.72
C LEU A 35 14.11 4.00 -21.66
N ASP A 36 14.34 5.06 -20.90
CA ASP A 36 13.37 6.09 -20.56
C ASP A 36 12.02 5.50 -20.13
N HIS A 37 12.09 4.48 -19.26
CA HIS A 37 10.95 3.68 -18.88
C HIS A 37 10.85 3.53 -17.36
N SER A 38 9.65 3.68 -16.84
CA SER A 38 9.34 3.48 -15.42
C SER A 38 8.20 2.46 -15.25
N GLY A 39 8.24 1.77 -14.14
CA GLY A 39 7.24 0.77 -13.79
C GLY A 39 7.10 0.65 -12.29
N TRP A 40 5.98 0.12 -11.86
CA TRP A 40 5.65 -0.13 -10.48
C TRP A 40 5.27 -1.59 -10.25
N GLY A 41 5.45 -2.04 -9.02
CA GLY A 41 5.03 -3.33 -8.53
C GLY A 41 4.23 -3.20 -7.24
N LEU A 42 3.24 -4.05 -7.09
CA LEU A 42 2.50 -4.26 -5.85
C LEU A 42 2.67 -5.71 -5.43
N HIS A 43 2.98 -5.91 -4.17
CA HIS A 43 2.92 -7.20 -3.50
C HIS A 43 2.09 -7.06 -2.24
N GLY A 44 1.34 -8.09 -1.89
CA GLY A 44 0.55 -8.00 -0.66
C GLY A 44 -0.26 -9.24 -0.39
N TYR A 45 -1.19 -9.12 0.53
CA TYR A 45 -2.08 -10.22 0.88
C TYR A 45 -3.36 -9.74 1.56
N ILE A 46 -4.40 -10.55 1.40
CA ILE A 46 -5.64 -10.49 2.15
C ILE A 46 -5.53 -11.45 3.33
N TYR A 47 -6.00 -11.04 4.49
CA TYR A 47 -6.02 -11.88 5.68
C TYR A 47 -7.38 -11.78 6.38
N ASP A 48 -7.75 -12.86 7.08
CA ASP A 48 -8.86 -12.85 8.01
C ASP A 48 -8.38 -12.87 9.47
N HIS A 49 -9.19 -12.33 10.35
CA HIS A 49 -8.96 -12.42 11.80
C HIS A 49 -9.46 -13.77 12.29
N VAL A 50 -8.52 -14.61 12.70
CA VAL A 50 -8.86 -15.89 13.34
C VAL A 50 -9.06 -15.66 14.84
N GLU A 51 -10.23 -15.96 15.36
CA GLU A 51 -10.49 -15.91 16.79
C GLU A 51 -9.43 -16.68 17.59
N LYS A 52 -9.08 -16.15 18.76
CA LYS A 52 -8.06 -16.68 19.65
C LYS A 52 -8.23 -18.20 19.87
N LYS A 53 -7.47 -19.02 19.18
CA LYS A 53 -7.15 -20.36 19.65
C LYS A 53 -5.82 -20.28 20.38
N THR A 54 -5.86 -20.60 21.67
CA THR A 54 -4.72 -20.69 22.58
C THR A 54 -3.49 -21.30 21.93
N GLY A 55 -2.36 -20.56 21.92
CA GLY A 55 -1.04 -21.13 21.75
C GLY A 55 -0.02 -20.41 20.86
N TYR A 56 -0.43 -19.59 19.89
CA TYR A 56 0.53 -18.86 19.04
C TYR A 56 -0.01 -17.47 18.68
N GLY A 57 0.23 -16.51 19.51
CA GLY A 57 -0.07 -15.10 19.21
C GLY A 57 1.01 -14.51 18.28
N LEU A 58 0.59 -13.86 17.21
CA LEU A 58 1.44 -12.90 16.53
C LEU A 58 1.44 -11.61 17.37
N LYS A 59 2.61 -11.12 17.68
CA LYS A 59 2.77 -9.94 18.50
C LYS A 59 2.91 -8.72 17.61
N ARG A 60 2.44 -7.58 18.07
CA ARG A 60 2.56 -6.29 17.40
C ARG A 60 4.04 -5.96 17.18
N CYS A 61 4.43 -5.67 15.94
CA CYS A 61 5.75 -5.13 15.62
C CYS A 61 5.74 -3.62 15.82
N GLU A 62 6.71 -3.11 16.57
CA GLU A 62 7.01 -1.69 16.52
C GLU A 62 7.67 -1.36 15.18
N PRO A 63 7.47 -0.14 14.66
CA PRO A 63 8.11 0.27 13.41
C PRO A 63 9.62 0.20 13.60
N THR A 64 10.24 -0.68 12.85
CA THR A 64 11.68 -0.62 12.61
C THR A 64 11.88 0.20 11.33
N THR A 65 13.03 0.83 11.18
CA THR A 65 13.40 1.61 9.99
C THR A 65 13.34 0.83 8.66
N ALA A 66 13.02 -0.45 8.71
CA ALA A 66 12.96 -1.37 7.56
C ALA A 66 11.54 -1.83 7.20
N GLY A 67 10.51 -1.12 7.60
CA GLY A 67 9.13 -1.45 7.28
C GLY A 67 8.28 -1.79 8.49
N TYR A 68 7.17 -1.10 8.60
CA TYR A 68 6.16 -1.35 9.63
C TYR A 68 5.26 -2.48 9.16
N VAL A 69 5.26 -3.57 9.88
CA VAL A 69 4.26 -4.62 9.72
C VAL A 69 3.19 -4.36 10.78
N GLY A 70 1.97 -4.13 10.34
CA GLY A 70 0.83 -3.85 11.23
C GLY A 70 0.61 -4.94 12.28
N PRO A 71 -0.18 -4.66 13.30
CA PRO A 71 -0.43 -5.61 14.38
C PRO A 71 -1.01 -6.91 13.82
N GLY A 72 -0.38 -8.01 14.16
CA GLY A 72 -0.89 -9.34 13.86
C GLY A 72 -0.40 -10.01 12.58
N ILE A 73 0.45 -9.37 11.80
CA ILE A 73 0.86 -9.90 10.49
C ILE A 73 2.14 -10.73 10.60
N ARG A 74 2.10 -11.93 10.02
CA ARG A 74 3.23 -12.84 9.94
C ARG A 74 4.07 -12.54 8.71
N GLN A 75 5.31 -12.11 8.89
CA GLN A 75 6.29 -12.09 7.81
C GLN A 75 6.79 -13.51 7.50
N VAL A 76 6.98 -13.79 6.24
CA VAL A 76 7.67 -14.99 5.78
C VAL A 76 8.99 -14.57 5.14
N ASP A 77 10.04 -15.39 5.30
CA ASP A 77 11.29 -15.20 4.56
C ASP A 77 11.11 -15.57 3.08
N ALA A 78 12.14 -15.32 2.28
CA ALA A 78 12.13 -15.63 0.85
C ALA A 78 11.88 -17.13 0.53
N LYS A 79 11.89 -18.01 1.54
CA LYS A 79 11.60 -19.45 1.43
C LYS A 79 10.20 -19.79 1.94
N GLY A 80 9.37 -18.81 2.24
CA GLY A 80 8.02 -19.02 2.78
C GLY A 80 8.00 -19.46 4.26
N LYS A 81 9.15 -19.44 4.96
CA LYS A 81 9.23 -19.78 6.36
C LYS A 81 8.84 -18.59 7.21
N ALA A 82 7.94 -18.82 8.15
CA ALA A 82 7.50 -17.78 9.07
C ALA A 82 8.65 -17.17 9.85
N LEU A 83 8.84 -15.87 9.70
CA LEU A 83 9.70 -15.09 10.57
C LEU A 83 9.02 -14.92 11.92
N ARG A 84 9.63 -15.49 12.96
CA ARG A 84 9.20 -15.21 14.33
C ARG A 84 9.80 -13.88 14.74
N ILE A 85 9.04 -12.82 14.62
CA ILE A 85 9.43 -11.54 15.18
C ILE A 85 9.20 -11.62 16.69
N ARG A 86 10.28 -11.61 17.48
CA ARG A 86 10.20 -11.45 18.92
C ARG A 86 9.84 -10.00 19.20
N LEU A 87 8.64 -9.76 19.67
CA LEU A 87 8.28 -8.45 20.18
C LEU A 87 8.91 -8.23 21.55
N LYS A 88 9.54 -7.10 21.73
CA LYS A 88 9.84 -6.58 23.04
C LYS A 88 8.49 -6.25 23.70
N ASN A 89 8.33 -6.62 24.97
CA ASN A 89 7.24 -6.21 25.87
C ASN A 89 5.95 -7.06 25.91
N GLY A 90 5.98 -8.33 25.58
CA GLY A 90 4.92 -9.24 26.03
C GLY A 90 3.49 -8.98 25.51
N MET A 91 3.31 -8.11 24.52
CA MET A 91 1.99 -7.86 23.93
C MET A 91 1.51 -9.06 23.11
N GLU A 92 0.32 -9.53 23.35
CA GLU A 92 -0.33 -10.54 22.51
C GLU A 92 -0.75 -9.92 21.19
N GLY A 93 -0.30 -10.48 20.08
CA GLY A 93 -0.77 -10.11 18.75
C GLY A 93 -2.00 -10.92 18.33
N GLU A 94 -2.78 -10.38 17.44
CA GLU A 94 -3.87 -11.12 16.82
C GLU A 94 -3.33 -12.18 15.85
N LYS A 95 -3.94 -13.34 15.83
CA LYS A 95 -3.64 -14.38 14.85
C LYS A 95 -4.42 -14.08 13.58
N VAL A 96 -3.71 -13.92 12.47
CA VAL A 96 -4.33 -13.74 11.16
C VAL A 96 -4.01 -14.92 10.26
N ARG A 97 -4.93 -15.25 9.36
CA ARG A 97 -4.75 -16.25 8.32
C ARG A 97 -4.73 -15.53 6.97
N VAL A 98 -3.64 -15.69 6.23
CA VAL A 98 -3.57 -15.20 4.84
C VAL A 98 -4.49 -16.06 3.99
N THR A 99 -5.42 -15.42 3.30
CA THR A 99 -6.40 -16.08 2.43
C THR A 99 -6.00 -15.98 0.96
N HIS A 100 -5.31 -14.89 0.57
CA HIS A 100 -4.88 -14.67 -0.80
C HIS A 100 -3.65 -13.77 -0.85
N TYR A 101 -2.74 -14.03 -1.79
CA TYR A 101 -1.62 -13.14 -2.11
C TYR A 101 -1.97 -12.25 -3.31
N ILE A 102 -1.44 -11.04 -3.28
CA ILE A 102 -1.66 -10.01 -4.30
C ILE A 102 -0.31 -9.72 -4.94
N ASP A 103 -0.21 -9.92 -6.24
CA ASP A 103 0.97 -9.58 -7.02
C ASP A 103 0.53 -8.92 -8.33
N ALA A 104 0.79 -7.63 -8.47
CA ALA A 104 0.47 -6.86 -9.65
C ALA A 104 1.62 -5.96 -10.06
N TYR A 105 1.64 -5.56 -11.31
CA TYR A 105 2.65 -4.65 -11.83
C TYR A 105 2.09 -3.84 -13.00
N GLY A 106 2.76 -2.78 -13.36
CA GLY A 106 2.41 -1.98 -14.52
C GLY A 106 3.45 -0.91 -14.82
N ASN A 107 3.17 -0.16 -15.85
CA ASN A 107 3.94 1.02 -16.23
C ASN A 107 3.29 2.27 -15.66
N ASP A 108 4.02 3.38 -15.65
CA ASP A 108 3.42 4.67 -15.35
C ASP A 108 2.28 4.96 -16.33
N PRO A 109 1.23 5.66 -15.90
CA PRO A 109 0.13 6.06 -16.77
C PRO A 109 0.62 6.91 -17.95
N ASP A 110 -0.07 6.80 -19.09
CA ASP A 110 0.22 7.60 -20.27
C ASP A 110 0.24 9.11 -19.95
N GLY A 111 1.22 9.81 -20.51
CA GLY A 111 1.42 11.24 -20.30
C GLY A 111 2.18 11.61 -19.02
N VAL A 112 2.51 10.67 -18.16
CA VAL A 112 3.39 10.88 -17.01
C VAL A 112 4.84 10.74 -17.46
N ARG A 113 5.66 11.77 -17.17
CA ARG A 113 7.10 11.68 -17.45
C ARG A 113 7.73 10.60 -16.57
N PRO A 114 8.41 9.60 -17.16
CA PRO A 114 9.03 8.51 -16.41
C PRO A 114 10.13 9.00 -15.46
N THR A 115 10.01 8.66 -14.20
CA THR A 115 10.99 8.92 -13.14
C THR A 115 10.83 7.90 -12.03
N ASN A 116 11.81 7.77 -11.14
CA ASN A 116 11.65 6.97 -9.92
C ASN A 116 10.42 7.43 -9.11
N ASN A 117 10.28 8.73 -8.93
CA ASN A 117 9.18 9.30 -8.14
C ASN A 117 7.80 9.06 -8.78
N SER A 118 7.69 9.09 -10.12
CA SER A 118 6.44 8.78 -10.79
C SER A 118 6.07 7.31 -10.67
N ALA A 119 7.04 6.42 -10.79
CA ALA A 119 6.84 4.98 -10.61
C ALA A 119 6.35 4.63 -9.18
N GLU A 120 6.99 5.20 -8.16
CA GLU A 120 6.59 5.05 -6.77
C GLU A 120 5.16 5.57 -6.51
N LEU A 121 4.85 6.75 -7.07
CA LEU A 121 3.51 7.33 -6.96
C LEU A 121 2.46 6.52 -7.71
N SER A 122 2.81 5.94 -8.86
CA SER A 122 1.93 5.04 -9.62
C SER A 122 1.61 3.77 -8.83
N GLY A 123 2.60 3.17 -8.18
CA GLY A 123 2.38 2.02 -7.31
C GLY A 123 1.42 2.34 -6.17
N LEU A 124 1.62 3.47 -5.48
CA LEU A 124 0.67 3.92 -4.45
C LEU A 124 -0.74 4.16 -5.02
N TYR A 125 -0.85 4.84 -6.17
CA TYR A 125 -2.14 5.12 -6.80
C TYR A 125 -2.93 3.83 -7.05
N HIS A 126 -2.29 2.79 -7.57
CA HIS A 126 -2.93 1.49 -7.82
C HIS A 126 -3.25 0.74 -6.52
N ALA A 127 -2.40 0.86 -5.48
CA ALA A 127 -2.73 0.31 -4.17
C ALA A 127 -3.99 0.97 -3.57
N LEU A 128 -4.12 2.28 -3.69
CA LEU A 128 -5.32 3.01 -3.25
C LEU A 128 -6.57 2.63 -4.07
N GLN A 129 -6.44 2.36 -5.36
CA GLN A 129 -7.55 1.85 -6.18
C GLN A 129 -8.04 0.49 -5.70
N ILE A 130 -7.13 -0.42 -5.33
CA ILE A 130 -7.49 -1.71 -4.72
C ILE A 130 -8.29 -1.48 -3.43
N ILE A 131 -7.79 -0.62 -2.54
CA ILE A 131 -8.47 -0.33 -1.27
C ILE A 131 -9.85 0.30 -1.51
N ASP A 132 -9.96 1.24 -2.45
CA ASP A 132 -11.24 1.91 -2.74
C ASP A 132 -12.26 0.95 -3.37
N LYS A 133 -11.83 0.02 -4.22
CA LYS A 133 -12.71 -0.99 -4.84
C LYS A 133 -13.20 -2.02 -3.83
N HIS A 134 -12.30 -2.59 -3.04
CA HIS A 134 -12.61 -3.73 -2.16
C HIS A 134 -12.99 -3.34 -0.74
N LYS A 135 -12.73 -2.11 -0.33
CA LYS A 135 -13.15 -1.50 0.96
C LYS A 135 -12.84 -2.37 2.17
N PRO A 136 -11.57 -2.77 2.37
CA PRO A 136 -11.19 -3.55 3.53
C PRO A 136 -11.47 -2.76 4.82
N PRO A 137 -11.95 -3.39 5.90
CA PRO A 137 -12.06 -2.72 7.19
C PRO A 137 -10.74 -2.15 7.69
N VAL A 138 -9.65 -2.85 7.39
CA VAL A 138 -8.28 -2.44 7.72
C VAL A 138 -7.38 -2.60 6.50
N ALA A 139 -6.65 -1.56 6.15
CA ALA A 139 -5.61 -1.59 5.12
C ALA A 139 -4.29 -1.08 5.68
N GLN A 140 -3.20 -1.76 5.34
CA GLN A 140 -1.86 -1.28 5.60
C GLN A 140 -1.13 -1.09 4.28
N LEU A 141 -0.58 0.11 4.08
CA LEU A 141 0.30 0.45 2.97
C LEU A 141 1.74 0.48 3.47
N VAL A 142 2.62 -0.20 2.77
CA VAL A 142 4.05 -0.23 3.08
C VAL A 142 4.81 0.33 1.89
N LEU A 143 5.43 1.47 2.09
CA LEU A 143 6.13 2.24 1.07
C LEU A 143 7.52 2.58 1.61
N ASP A 144 8.54 2.54 0.77
CA ASP A 144 9.89 2.98 1.11
C ASP A 144 10.20 4.39 0.55
N SER A 145 9.37 4.90 -0.35
CA SER A 145 9.51 6.22 -0.93
C SER A 145 9.16 7.35 0.05
N GLU A 146 10.16 8.01 0.62
CA GLU A 146 9.95 9.21 1.42
C GLU A 146 9.22 10.33 0.65
N TYR A 147 9.45 10.43 -0.66
CA TYR A 147 8.79 11.42 -1.51
C TYR A 147 7.27 11.19 -1.50
N VAL A 148 6.84 9.96 -1.72
CA VAL A 148 5.42 9.60 -1.76
C VAL A 148 4.80 9.76 -0.38
N LEU A 149 5.44 9.26 0.67
CA LEU A 149 4.94 9.38 2.05
C LEU A 149 4.78 10.85 2.47
N LYS A 150 5.82 11.68 2.29
CA LYS A 150 5.76 13.11 2.61
C LYS A 150 4.75 13.85 1.72
N GLY A 151 4.63 13.44 0.47
CA GLY A 151 3.62 13.93 -0.46
C GLY A 151 2.22 13.73 0.07
N CYS A 152 1.88 12.50 0.45
CA CYS A 152 0.55 12.14 0.96
C CYS A 152 0.23 12.78 2.31
N LEU A 153 1.17 12.74 3.25
CA LEU A 153 0.92 13.16 4.63
C LEU A 153 1.02 14.67 4.84
N ASN A 154 1.86 15.36 4.07
CA ASN A 154 2.20 16.75 4.33
C ASN A 154 2.06 17.68 3.11
N TRP A 155 2.69 17.32 1.97
CA TRP A 155 2.87 18.28 0.90
C TRP A 155 1.61 18.51 0.07
N ARG A 156 0.80 17.47 -0.17
CA ARG A 156 -0.43 17.57 -0.98
C ARG A 156 -1.38 18.65 -0.47
N ILE A 157 -1.47 18.85 0.86
CA ILE A 157 -2.33 19.89 1.46
C ILE A 157 -1.85 21.27 1.04
N LYS A 158 -0.53 21.51 1.07
CA LYS A 158 0.07 22.77 0.64
C LYS A 158 -0.03 22.96 -0.87
N TRP A 159 0.22 21.91 -1.64
CA TRP A 159 0.10 21.96 -3.11
C TRP A 159 -1.34 22.27 -3.54
N LYS A 160 -2.31 21.65 -2.90
CA LYS A 160 -3.73 21.92 -3.16
C LYS A 160 -4.09 23.39 -2.89
N ALA A 161 -3.64 23.95 -1.78
CA ALA A 161 -3.84 25.35 -1.45
C ALA A 161 -3.15 26.33 -2.42
N SER A 162 -2.04 25.92 -3.05
CA SER A 162 -1.30 26.71 -4.05
C SER A 162 -1.71 26.40 -5.50
N GLY A 163 -2.81 25.68 -5.74
CA GLY A 163 -3.25 25.28 -7.09
C GLY A 163 -2.30 24.30 -7.77
N TRP A 164 -1.65 23.44 -6.99
CA TRP A 164 -0.70 22.42 -7.47
C TRP A 164 0.54 23.01 -8.18
N LYS A 165 1.01 24.13 -7.64
CA LYS A 165 2.20 24.84 -8.12
C LYS A 165 3.28 24.94 -7.06
N LYS A 166 4.52 24.98 -7.52
CA LYS A 166 5.67 25.32 -6.68
C LYS A 166 5.67 26.83 -6.36
N PRO A 167 6.44 27.27 -5.36
CA PRO A 167 6.65 28.71 -5.11
C PRO A 167 7.19 29.48 -6.32
N SER A 168 7.89 28.82 -7.24
CA SER A 168 8.38 29.37 -8.51
C SER A 168 7.26 29.65 -9.53
N GLY A 169 6.01 29.19 -9.29
CA GLY A 169 4.90 29.26 -10.23
C GLY A 169 4.80 28.06 -11.18
N GLU A 170 5.83 27.23 -11.24
CA GLU A 170 5.82 25.99 -12.04
C GLU A 170 4.87 24.95 -11.45
N GLU A 171 4.35 24.08 -12.31
CA GLU A 171 3.58 22.91 -11.84
C GLU A 171 4.47 21.93 -11.07
N ILE A 172 3.87 21.23 -10.11
CA ILE A 172 4.57 20.12 -9.46
C ILE A 172 4.77 18.96 -10.44
N ALA A 173 5.83 18.18 -10.23
CA ALA A 173 6.08 16.99 -11.02
C ALA A 173 4.94 15.97 -10.85
N SER A 174 4.56 15.29 -11.93
CA SER A 174 3.49 14.29 -11.96
C SER A 174 2.15 14.82 -11.41
N LYS A 175 1.82 16.10 -11.67
CA LYS A 175 0.64 16.79 -11.14
C LYS A 175 -0.65 15.99 -11.37
N GLU A 176 -0.87 15.51 -12.60
CA GLU A 176 -2.09 14.76 -12.92
C GLU A 176 -2.24 13.48 -12.10
N LEU A 177 -1.14 12.79 -11.88
CA LEU A 177 -1.14 11.59 -11.03
C LEU A 177 -1.38 11.94 -9.56
N TRP A 178 -0.80 13.06 -9.08
CA TRP A 178 -1.09 13.58 -7.74
C TRP A 178 -2.55 13.99 -7.56
N LEU A 179 -3.17 14.60 -8.56
CA LEU A 179 -4.60 14.95 -8.53
C LEU A 179 -5.47 13.71 -8.39
N LYS A 180 -5.19 12.66 -9.17
CA LYS A 180 -5.90 11.38 -9.07
C LYS A 180 -5.70 10.73 -7.70
N THR A 181 -4.46 10.72 -7.21
CA THR A 181 -4.11 10.16 -5.88
C THR A 181 -4.80 10.94 -4.75
N ASP A 182 -4.81 12.27 -4.80
CA ASP A 182 -5.49 13.12 -3.80
C ASP A 182 -7.00 12.85 -3.79
N GLY A 183 -7.62 12.70 -4.95
CA GLY A 183 -9.04 12.36 -5.07
C GLY A 183 -9.37 11.02 -4.39
N LEU A 184 -8.54 9.99 -4.59
CA LEU A 184 -8.70 8.70 -3.89
C LEU A 184 -8.51 8.83 -2.38
N LEU A 185 -7.48 9.54 -1.93
CA LEU A 185 -7.24 9.75 -0.50
C LEU A 185 -8.40 10.49 0.18
N GLU A 186 -8.99 11.49 -0.50
CA GLU A 186 -10.18 12.17 0.02
C GLU A 186 -11.45 11.30 0.02
N SER A 187 -11.60 10.44 -0.99
CA SER A 187 -12.68 9.47 -1.03
C SER A 187 -12.57 8.47 0.13
N LEU A 188 -11.38 7.90 0.30
CA LEU A 188 -11.09 6.92 1.35
C LEU A 188 -11.21 7.50 2.76
N ALA A 189 -10.85 8.76 2.96
CA ALA A 189 -11.00 9.44 4.25
C ALA A 189 -12.47 9.58 4.73
N LYS A 190 -13.43 9.44 3.83
CA LYS A 190 -14.87 9.47 4.12
C LYS A 190 -15.47 8.08 4.37
N GLN A 191 -14.68 7.03 4.18
CA GLN A 191 -15.12 5.64 4.31
C GLN A 191 -14.70 5.08 5.68
N PRO A 192 -15.41 4.08 6.21
CA PRO A 192 -15.08 3.45 7.49
C PRO A 192 -13.91 2.46 7.35
N ILE A 193 -12.82 2.91 6.74
CA ILE A 193 -11.61 2.12 6.50
C ILE A 193 -10.49 2.67 7.38
N SER A 194 -9.86 1.80 8.16
CA SER A 194 -8.65 2.17 8.89
C SER A 194 -7.42 1.95 7.99
N ILE A 195 -6.78 3.02 7.55
CA ILE A 195 -5.57 2.96 6.72
C ILE A 195 -4.36 3.36 7.57
N SER A 196 -3.34 2.50 7.59
CA SER A 196 -2.03 2.78 8.18
C SER A 196 -0.94 2.80 7.10
N TRP A 197 0.15 3.55 7.37
CA TRP A 197 1.27 3.77 6.45
C TRP A 197 2.56 3.21 7.04
#